data_2a30599e36780c85940ca13a2ec08d91
#
_entry.id   2a30599e36780c85940ca13a2ec08d91
#
_cell.length_a   1.000
_cell.length_b   1.000
_cell.length_c   1.000
_cell.angle_alpha   90.00
_cell.angle_beta   90.00
_cell.angle_gamma   90.00
#
_symmetry.space_group_name_H-M   'P 1'
#
loop_
_entity.id
_entity.type
_entity.pdbx_description
1 polymer ?
#
loop_
_entity_poly.entity_id
_entity_poly.type
_entity_poly.pdbx_seq_one_letter_code
_entity_poly.pdbx_strand_id
1 'polypeptide(L)'
;FIKNERTSIIVPCYNEVDRLHLEVFLNFARQHPNISFVFVDDRSKDLTINLLCGAMAALPAQIDVLMMKRNAGKAEAVRHGLKFAVRRGDKYVGFLDADLATPLNAMNDFISVADRLDTIDVVFGSRSGGLGRRVYRDFHRKIISAVCATLGRLATGLALKDSQCGAKLFRNTAHLNSCLDVPFKAGWLFDIELFLRISNPNRRKRKNFFEYPVLEWTEIAGSNIKMSDVIKSTFLMLSLIINQWKIRTHFKKRREVREPVTTQYLRSSTVLSVQTIQSMEAIV
;
A
#
# COMPACT_ATOMS: atom_id res chain seq x y z
N PHE A 1 22.27 10.28 -16.81
CA PHE A 1 21.13 10.21 -15.86
C PHE A 1 21.44 9.12 -14.84
N ILE A 2 21.69 9.49 -13.57
CA ILE A 2 21.81 8.52 -12.47
C ILE A 2 20.41 7.94 -12.28
N LYS A 3 20.28 6.63 -12.57
CA LYS A 3 19.03 5.92 -12.40
C LYS A 3 18.70 5.88 -10.90
N ASN A 4 17.60 6.43 -10.47
CA ASN A 4 17.19 6.39 -9.07
C ASN A 4 16.87 4.95 -8.70
N GLU A 5 17.75 4.30 -7.91
CA GLU A 5 17.57 2.91 -7.46
C GLU A 5 16.72 2.79 -6.16
N ARG A 6 16.16 3.92 -5.71
CA ARG A 6 15.36 3.95 -4.47
C ARG A 6 14.08 3.15 -4.62
N THR A 7 13.74 2.46 -3.54
CA THR A 7 12.44 1.82 -3.34
C THR A 7 11.70 2.52 -2.21
N SER A 8 10.46 2.93 -2.45
CA SER A 8 9.58 3.47 -1.41
C SER A 8 8.51 2.48 -1.00
N ILE A 9 8.43 2.23 0.30
CA ILE A 9 7.41 1.38 0.93
C ILE A 9 6.43 2.27 1.68
N ILE A 10 5.19 2.30 1.22
CA ILE A 10 4.09 3.05 1.83
C ILE A 10 3.53 2.24 3.00
N VAL A 11 3.39 2.89 4.15
CA VAL A 11 2.80 2.31 5.36
C VAL A 11 1.60 3.14 5.76
N PRO A 12 0.37 2.69 5.46
CA PRO A 12 -0.84 3.40 5.88
C PRO A 12 -1.06 3.23 7.39
N CYS A 13 -1.28 4.34 8.10
CA CYS A 13 -1.46 4.40 9.55
C CYS A 13 -2.78 5.07 9.90
N TYR A 14 -3.52 4.50 10.86
CA TYR A 14 -4.69 5.11 11.48
C TYR A 14 -4.88 4.59 12.90
N ASN A 15 -4.64 5.45 13.89
CA ASN A 15 -4.68 5.11 15.33
C ASN A 15 -3.79 3.90 15.65
N GLU A 16 -2.51 4.02 15.33
CA GLU A 16 -1.53 2.93 15.45
C GLU A 16 -0.51 3.18 16.58
N VAL A 17 -0.71 4.18 17.45
CA VAL A 17 0.26 4.56 18.49
C VAL A 17 0.71 3.37 19.35
N ASP A 18 -0.21 2.47 19.70
CA ASP A 18 0.05 1.32 20.57
C ASP A 18 0.51 0.06 19.81
N ARG A 19 0.44 0.07 18.46
CA ARG A 19 0.68 -1.13 17.64
C ARG A 19 1.82 -0.98 16.65
N LEU A 20 2.20 0.26 16.34
CA LEU A 20 3.26 0.53 15.38
C LEU A 20 4.63 0.30 16.02
N HIS A 21 5.27 -0.79 15.67
CA HIS A 21 6.64 -1.11 16.09
C HIS A 21 7.67 -0.29 15.30
N LEU A 22 7.68 1.03 15.53
CA LEU A 22 8.43 2.01 14.73
C LEU A 22 9.93 1.69 14.66
N GLU A 23 10.54 1.24 15.77
CA GLU A 23 11.97 0.89 15.80
C GLU A 23 12.35 -0.23 14.82
N VAL A 24 11.41 -1.14 14.53
CA VAL A 24 11.62 -2.18 13.53
C VAL A 24 11.81 -1.58 12.13
N PHE A 25 10.98 -0.60 11.78
CA PHE A 25 11.08 0.14 10.52
C PHE A 25 12.37 0.97 10.44
N LEU A 26 12.72 1.69 11.52
CA LEU A 26 13.92 2.52 11.58
C LEU A 26 15.20 1.68 11.45
N ASN A 27 15.27 0.56 12.18
CA ASN A 27 16.41 -0.34 12.12
C ASN A 27 16.55 -0.98 10.73
N PHE A 28 15.44 -1.37 10.13
CA PHE A 28 15.43 -1.90 8.77
C PHE A 28 15.89 -0.84 7.75
N ALA A 29 15.41 0.40 7.85
CA ALA A 29 15.84 1.50 6.99
C ALA A 29 17.35 1.76 7.09
N ARG A 30 17.91 1.81 8.31
CA ARG A 30 19.37 1.97 8.53
C ARG A 30 20.20 0.87 7.85
N GLN A 31 19.70 -0.36 7.83
CA GLN A 31 20.37 -1.49 7.19
C GLN A 31 20.22 -1.52 5.67
N HIS A 32 19.22 -0.81 5.12
CA HIS A 32 18.88 -0.81 3.70
C HIS A 32 18.80 0.62 3.13
N PRO A 33 19.95 1.26 2.82
CA PRO A 33 19.99 2.67 2.42
C PRO A 33 19.16 3.02 1.17
N ASN A 34 18.89 2.05 0.31
CA ASN A 34 18.07 2.22 -0.90
C ASN A 34 16.56 2.08 -0.65
N ILE A 35 16.17 1.73 0.58
CA ILE A 35 14.76 1.60 0.97
C ILE A 35 14.36 2.80 1.84
N SER A 36 13.24 3.39 1.52
CA SER A 36 12.61 4.45 2.31
C SER A 36 11.16 4.08 2.64
N PHE A 37 10.68 4.58 3.77
CA PHE A 37 9.30 4.42 4.17
C PHE A 37 8.55 5.75 4.03
N VAL A 38 7.34 5.66 3.51
CA VAL A 38 6.39 6.76 3.43
C VAL A 38 5.20 6.41 4.31
N PHE A 39 5.23 6.87 5.55
CA PHE A 39 4.09 6.71 6.44
C PHE A 39 2.98 7.66 6.03
N VAL A 40 1.78 7.14 5.87
CA VAL A 40 0.61 7.94 5.50
C VAL A 40 -0.39 7.89 6.65
N ASP A 41 -0.45 8.96 7.42
CA ASP A 41 -1.43 9.11 8.49
C ASP A 41 -2.80 9.46 7.90
N ASP A 42 -3.76 8.55 8.03
CA ASP A 42 -5.14 8.73 7.56
C ASP A 42 -6.00 9.50 8.58
N ARG A 43 -5.44 10.62 9.08
CA ARG A 43 -6.07 11.51 10.05
C ARG A 43 -6.36 10.78 11.37
N SER A 44 -5.33 10.25 12.00
CA SER A 44 -5.39 9.64 13.33
C SER A 44 -5.92 10.62 14.37
N LYS A 45 -6.59 10.08 15.39
CA LYS A 45 -7.13 10.84 16.52
C LYS A 45 -6.28 10.69 17.79
N ASP A 46 -5.31 9.80 17.75
CA ASP A 46 -4.33 9.52 18.81
C ASP A 46 -2.98 10.18 18.50
N LEU A 47 -1.95 9.83 19.23
CA LEU A 47 -0.60 10.37 19.06
C LEU A 47 0.21 9.72 17.92
N THR A 48 -0.44 8.99 17.00
CA THR A 48 0.25 8.34 15.86
C THR A 48 1.07 9.35 15.06
N ILE A 49 0.50 10.53 14.74
CA ILE A 49 1.23 11.53 13.95
C ILE A 49 2.50 12.03 14.65
N ASN A 50 2.46 12.19 15.97
CA ASN A 50 3.63 12.63 16.76
C ASN A 50 4.74 11.59 16.69
N LEU A 51 4.38 10.30 16.81
CA LEU A 51 5.29 9.18 16.69
C LEU A 51 5.97 9.17 15.30
N LEU A 52 5.19 9.35 14.22
CA LEU A 52 5.69 9.39 12.85
C LEU A 52 6.60 10.60 12.58
N CYS A 53 6.27 11.78 13.12
CA CYS A 53 7.13 12.96 13.04
C CYS A 53 8.48 12.73 13.75
N GLY A 54 8.49 12.05 14.89
CA GLY A 54 9.71 11.65 15.57
C GLY A 54 10.58 10.73 14.70
N ALA A 55 9.98 9.75 14.03
CA ALA A 55 10.68 8.88 13.09
C ALA A 55 11.31 9.64 11.92
N MET A 56 10.57 10.56 11.32
CA MET A 56 11.06 11.40 10.23
C MET A 56 12.23 12.29 10.70
N ALA A 57 12.16 12.83 11.91
CA ALA A 57 13.27 13.62 12.47
C ALA A 57 14.53 12.74 12.72
N ALA A 58 14.35 11.47 13.12
CA ALA A 58 15.45 10.55 13.38
C ALA A 58 16.15 10.04 12.09
N LEU A 59 15.41 9.91 10.97
CA LEU A 59 15.92 9.41 9.69
C LEU A 59 15.35 10.20 8.48
N PRO A 60 15.66 11.50 8.35
CA PRO A 60 15.01 12.38 7.37
C PRO A 60 15.34 12.01 5.90
N ALA A 61 16.39 11.23 5.66
CA ALA A 61 16.74 10.76 4.32
C ALA A 61 15.91 9.57 3.83
N GLN A 62 15.30 8.81 4.77
CA GLN A 62 14.61 7.56 4.45
C GLN A 62 13.17 7.50 4.96
N ILE A 63 12.76 8.42 5.80
CA ILE A 63 11.39 8.47 6.34
C ILE A 63 10.70 9.73 5.87
N ASP A 64 9.59 9.54 5.19
CA ASP A 64 8.65 10.60 4.82
C ASP A 64 7.33 10.40 5.57
N VAL A 65 6.65 11.48 5.90
CA VAL A 65 5.33 11.45 6.53
C VAL A 65 4.34 12.27 5.71
N LEU A 66 3.25 11.65 5.32
CA LEU A 66 2.12 12.30 4.67
C LEU A 66 0.93 12.28 5.62
N MET A 67 0.32 13.43 5.86
CA MET A 67 -0.90 13.55 6.65
C MET A 67 -2.10 13.80 5.75
N MET A 68 -3.13 12.95 5.84
CA MET A 68 -4.38 13.14 5.11
C MET A 68 -5.21 14.25 5.77
N LYS A 69 -5.88 15.10 4.96
CA LYS A 69 -6.76 16.15 5.51
C LYS A 69 -7.99 15.59 6.24
N ARG A 70 -8.44 14.39 5.89
CA ARG A 70 -9.54 13.67 6.52
C ARG A 70 -9.27 12.18 6.47
N ASN A 71 -9.91 11.42 7.34
CA ASN A 71 -9.92 9.96 7.21
C ASN A 71 -10.63 9.58 5.91
N ALA A 72 -9.93 8.90 5.04
CA ALA A 72 -10.40 8.47 3.73
C ALA A 72 -10.28 6.94 3.55
N GLY A 73 -9.74 6.25 4.55
CA GLY A 73 -9.54 4.81 4.60
C GLY A 73 -8.22 4.36 3.96
N LYS A 74 -7.80 3.15 4.35
CA LYS A 74 -6.53 2.53 3.95
C LYS A 74 -6.26 2.62 2.44
N ALA A 75 -7.27 2.35 1.61
CA ALA A 75 -7.16 2.39 0.15
C ALA A 75 -6.64 3.75 -0.37
N GLU A 76 -7.22 4.84 0.12
CA GLU A 76 -6.81 6.18 -0.29
C GLU A 76 -5.47 6.61 0.33
N ALA A 77 -5.18 6.21 1.57
CA ALA A 77 -3.88 6.43 2.17
C ALA A 77 -2.77 5.76 1.35
N VAL A 78 -2.95 4.47 0.97
CA VAL A 78 -2.02 3.75 0.08
C VAL A 78 -1.91 4.45 -1.27
N ARG A 79 -3.04 4.85 -1.90
CA ARG A 79 -3.02 5.53 -3.20
C ARG A 79 -2.24 6.84 -3.16
N HIS A 80 -2.44 7.65 -2.13
CA HIS A 80 -1.73 8.92 -1.97
C HIS A 80 -0.23 8.71 -1.75
N GLY A 81 0.16 7.76 -0.92
CA GLY A 81 1.56 7.40 -0.71
C GLY A 81 2.23 6.89 -1.98
N LEU A 82 1.58 5.98 -2.72
CA LEU A 82 2.09 5.48 -4.00
C LEU A 82 2.26 6.61 -5.03
N LYS A 83 1.28 7.52 -5.14
CA LYS A 83 1.39 8.69 -6.04
C LYS A 83 2.56 9.61 -5.66
N PHE A 84 2.81 9.81 -4.38
CA PHE A 84 3.95 10.58 -3.90
C PHE A 84 5.27 9.95 -4.36
N ALA A 85 5.46 8.66 -4.10
CA ALA A 85 6.69 7.94 -4.45
C ALA A 85 6.90 7.83 -5.98
N VAL A 86 5.82 7.56 -6.74
CA VAL A 86 5.86 7.54 -8.22
C VAL A 86 6.32 8.89 -8.77
N ARG A 87 5.80 10.01 -8.26
CA ARG A 87 6.18 11.37 -8.70
C ARG A 87 7.61 11.73 -8.33
N ARG A 88 8.12 11.18 -7.23
CA ARG A 88 9.52 11.35 -6.83
C ARG A 88 10.50 10.63 -7.78
N GLY A 89 10.00 9.71 -8.59
CA GLY A 89 10.80 8.96 -9.57
C GLY A 89 11.52 7.75 -8.98
N ASP A 90 11.02 7.18 -7.86
CA ASP A 90 11.58 5.96 -7.27
C ASP A 90 11.45 4.78 -8.25
N LYS A 91 12.44 3.88 -8.26
CA LYS A 91 12.47 2.71 -9.17
C LYS A 91 11.32 1.76 -8.90
N TYR A 92 11.12 1.46 -7.63
CA TYR A 92 10.03 0.65 -7.13
C TYR A 92 9.23 1.42 -6.09
N VAL A 93 7.94 1.18 -6.09
CA VAL A 93 7.01 1.69 -5.09
C VAL A 93 6.16 0.53 -4.58
N GLY A 94 5.98 0.44 -3.29
CA GLY A 94 5.21 -0.66 -2.71
C GLY A 94 4.41 -0.21 -1.51
N PHE A 95 3.67 -1.12 -0.90
CA PHE A 95 3.06 -0.88 0.40
C PHE A 95 3.16 -2.11 1.30
N LEU A 96 3.16 -1.85 2.59
CA LEU A 96 3.17 -2.84 3.63
C LEU A 96 2.23 -2.40 4.76
N ASP A 97 1.53 -3.35 5.37
CA ASP A 97 0.69 -3.08 6.52
C ASP A 97 1.52 -2.68 7.74
N ALA A 98 1.02 -1.72 8.53
CA ALA A 98 1.72 -1.17 9.68
C ALA A 98 1.95 -2.19 10.80
N ASP A 99 1.12 -3.24 10.85
CA ASP A 99 1.13 -4.27 11.89
C ASP A 99 2.25 -5.32 11.74
N LEU A 100 3.03 -5.26 10.66
CA LEU A 100 4.11 -6.21 10.38
C LEU A 100 3.68 -7.69 10.32
N ALA A 101 2.40 -7.96 10.05
CA ALA A 101 1.91 -9.33 9.81
C ALA A 101 2.72 -10.04 8.71
N THR A 102 3.21 -9.28 7.73
CA THR A 102 4.25 -9.69 6.78
C THR A 102 5.56 -9.04 7.20
N PRO A 103 6.64 -9.80 7.46
CA PRO A 103 7.94 -9.24 7.84
C PRO A 103 8.53 -8.31 6.77
N LEU A 104 9.28 -7.27 7.21
CA LEU A 104 9.94 -6.31 6.31
C LEU A 104 10.89 -6.98 5.30
N ASN A 105 11.54 -8.09 5.68
CA ASN A 105 12.44 -8.83 4.80
C ASN A 105 11.76 -9.33 3.52
N ALA A 106 10.44 -9.55 3.54
CA ALA A 106 9.70 -9.90 2.33
C ALA A 106 9.84 -8.84 1.23
N MET A 107 10.03 -7.57 1.59
CA MET A 107 10.24 -6.49 0.62
C MET A 107 11.59 -6.62 -0.10
N ASN A 108 12.65 -7.09 0.58
CA ASN A 108 13.93 -7.39 -0.06
C ASN A 108 13.79 -8.51 -1.09
N ASP A 109 13.02 -9.55 -0.74
CA ASP A 109 12.75 -10.66 -1.66
C ASP A 109 11.97 -10.16 -2.89
N PHE A 110 10.98 -9.28 -2.69
CA PHE A 110 10.19 -8.70 -3.79
C PHE A 110 11.05 -7.86 -4.72
N ILE A 111 11.94 -7.02 -4.16
CA ILE A 111 12.90 -6.22 -4.93
C ILE A 111 13.82 -7.14 -5.73
N SER A 112 14.35 -8.20 -5.10
CA SER A 112 15.22 -9.17 -5.76
C SER A 112 14.54 -9.89 -6.93
N VAL A 113 13.26 -10.24 -6.78
CA VAL A 113 12.45 -10.81 -7.88
C VAL A 113 12.27 -9.79 -9.00
N ALA A 114 11.90 -8.55 -8.66
CA ALA A 114 11.67 -7.50 -9.65
C ALA A 114 12.95 -7.10 -10.39
N ASP A 115 14.12 -7.14 -9.74
CA ASP A 115 15.42 -6.87 -10.35
C ASP A 115 15.87 -7.98 -11.30
N ARG A 116 15.62 -9.24 -10.95
CA ARG A 116 16.00 -10.39 -11.78
C ARG A 116 15.06 -10.62 -12.96
N LEU A 117 13.82 -10.18 -12.86
CA LEU A 117 12.77 -10.44 -13.84
C LEU A 117 12.23 -9.14 -14.41
N ASP A 118 12.90 -8.58 -15.41
CA ASP A 118 12.55 -7.30 -16.05
C ASP A 118 11.12 -7.24 -16.62
N THR A 119 10.52 -8.41 -16.88
CA THR A 119 9.14 -8.50 -17.38
C THR A 119 8.08 -8.36 -16.29
N ILE A 120 8.49 -8.39 -15.00
CA ILE A 120 7.59 -8.29 -13.86
C ILE A 120 7.41 -6.84 -13.45
N ASP A 121 6.16 -6.38 -13.47
CA ASP A 121 5.77 -5.05 -13.03
C ASP A 121 5.19 -5.06 -11.60
N VAL A 122 4.66 -6.21 -11.14
CA VAL A 122 4.00 -6.37 -9.85
C VAL A 122 4.50 -7.62 -9.15
N VAL A 123 5.04 -7.47 -7.94
CA VAL A 123 5.33 -8.56 -7.00
C VAL A 123 4.43 -8.41 -5.79
N PHE A 124 3.73 -9.44 -5.39
CA PHE A 124 2.84 -9.39 -4.24
C PHE A 124 2.94 -10.65 -3.40
N GLY A 125 2.77 -10.48 -2.09
CA GLY A 125 2.82 -11.58 -1.14
C GLY A 125 1.64 -12.54 -1.28
N SER A 126 1.89 -13.81 -0.98
CA SER A 126 0.87 -14.84 -0.88
C SER A 126 1.05 -15.60 0.43
N ARG A 127 -0.04 -15.70 1.20
CA ARG A 127 -0.10 -16.44 2.47
C ARG A 127 -0.48 -17.92 2.23
N SER A 128 -0.13 -18.44 1.08
CA SER A 128 -0.33 -19.86 0.79
C SER A 128 0.63 -20.71 1.62
N GLY A 129 0.08 -21.60 2.45
CA GLY A 129 0.86 -22.56 3.24
C GLY A 129 1.67 -23.51 2.36
N GLY A 130 2.74 -24.07 2.91
CA GLY A 130 3.61 -25.04 2.25
C GLY A 130 4.74 -25.48 3.16
N LEU A 131 5.52 -26.47 2.75
CA LEU A 131 6.68 -26.95 3.48
C LEU A 131 7.66 -25.79 3.75
N GLY A 132 8.10 -25.66 5.01
CA GLY A 132 9.05 -24.62 5.43
C GLY A 132 8.45 -23.23 5.62
N ARG A 133 7.12 -23.07 5.63
CA ARG A 133 6.45 -21.77 5.83
C ARG A 133 5.66 -21.72 7.12
N ARG A 134 5.76 -20.62 7.82
CA ARG A 134 5.03 -20.34 9.08
C ARG A 134 3.88 -19.38 8.80
N VAL A 135 2.72 -19.91 8.39
CA VAL A 135 1.52 -19.12 8.11
C VAL A 135 0.40 -19.56 9.02
N TYR A 136 0.06 -18.71 10.01
CA TYR A 136 -1.02 -18.96 10.97
C TYR A 136 -2.23 -18.11 10.58
N ARG A 137 -3.36 -18.74 10.29
CA ARG A 137 -4.60 -18.08 9.86
C ARG A 137 -5.83 -18.78 10.40
N ASP A 138 -6.80 -18.01 10.87
CA ASP A 138 -8.11 -18.49 11.27
C ASP A 138 -8.93 -19.04 10.10
N PHE A 139 -9.77 -20.03 10.38
CA PHE A 139 -10.60 -20.71 9.37
C PHE A 139 -11.50 -19.73 8.60
N HIS A 140 -12.18 -18.80 9.31
CA HIS A 140 -13.03 -17.79 8.68
C HIS A 140 -12.27 -16.90 7.68
N ARG A 141 -11.05 -16.53 7.99
CA ARG A 141 -10.21 -15.73 7.10
C ARG A 141 -9.73 -16.52 5.88
N LYS A 142 -9.59 -17.83 5.99
CA LYS A 142 -9.31 -18.70 4.82
C LYS A 142 -10.45 -18.65 3.82
N ILE A 143 -11.72 -18.71 4.29
CA ILE A 143 -12.92 -18.61 3.43
C ILE A 143 -12.96 -17.25 2.73
N ILE A 144 -12.84 -16.14 3.48
CA ILE A 144 -12.84 -14.78 2.92
C ILE A 144 -11.74 -14.65 1.86
N SER A 145 -10.56 -15.17 2.16
CA SER A 145 -9.43 -15.13 1.23
C SER A 145 -9.68 -15.92 -0.05
N ALA A 146 -10.35 -17.09 0.03
CA ALA A 146 -10.73 -17.87 -1.13
C ALA A 146 -11.75 -17.14 -2.02
N VAL A 147 -12.73 -16.45 -1.40
CA VAL A 147 -13.67 -15.58 -2.11
C VAL A 147 -12.92 -14.44 -2.81
N CYS A 148 -12.02 -13.75 -2.11
CA CYS A 148 -11.24 -12.65 -2.68
C CYS A 148 -10.32 -13.13 -3.82
N ALA A 149 -9.67 -14.29 -3.67
CA ALA A 149 -8.86 -14.88 -4.73
C ALA A 149 -9.71 -15.22 -5.97
N THR A 150 -10.93 -15.71 -5.77
CA THR A 150 -11.87 -15.99 -6.87
C THR A 150 -12.29 -14.71 -7.58
N LEU A 151 -12.67 -13.67 -6.83
CA LEU A 151 -12.97 -12.35 -7.39
C LEU A 151 -11.77 -11.77 -8.14
N GLY A 152 -10.57 -11.90 -7.56
CA GLY A 152 -9.32 -11.48 -8.20
C GLY A 152 -9.08 -12.17 -9.53
N ARG A 153 -9.29 -13.49 -9.59
CA ARG A 153 -9.18 -14.28 -10.84
C ARG A 153 -10.20 -13.83 -11.88
N LEU A 154 -11.45 -13.64 -11.48
CA LEU A 154 -12.51 -13.15 -12.39
C LEU A 154 -12.21 -11.72 -12.88
N ALA A 155 -11.72 -10.85 -12.01
CA ALA A 155 -11.42 -9.46 -12.35
C ALA A 155 -10.24 -9.32 -13.31
N THR A 156 -9.16 -10.05 -13.05
CA THR A 156 -7.87 -9.86 -13.72
C THR A 156 -7.56 -10.89 -14.81
N GLY A 157 -8.21 -12.05 -14.73
CA GLY A 157 -7.86 -13.23 -15.55
C GLY A 157 -6.53 -13.88 -15.17
N LEU A 158 -5.97 -13.52 -14.00
CA LEU A 158 -4.73 -14.08 -13.45
C LEU A 158 -5.05 -15.23 -12.50
N ALA A 159 -4.16 -16.24 -12.42
CA ALA A 159 -4.29 -17.38 -11.51
C ALA A 159 -3.84 -17.01 -10.08
N LEU A 160 -4.47 -16.02 -9.47
CA LEU A 160 -4.15 -15.54 -8.13
C LEU A 160 -4.56 -16.55 -7.06
N LYS A 161 -3.68 -16.82 -6.09
CA LYS A 161 -3.96 -17.62 -4.89
C LYS A 161 -4.33 -16.74 -3.70
N ASP A 162 -3.66 -15.58 -3.56
CA ASP A 162 -3.91 -14.63 -2.48
C ASP A 162 -3.72 -13.19 -2.95
N SER A 163 -4.81 -12.46 -3.13
CA SER A 163 -4.77 -11.04 -3.53
C SER A 163 -4.71 -10.08 -2.33
N GLN A 164 -4.96 -10.59 -1.10
CA GLN A 164 -5.19 -9.76 0.10
C GLN A 164 -4.00 -9.76 1.09
N CYS A 165 -2.83 -10.27 0.69
CA CYS A 165 -1.62 -10.10 1.48
C CYS A 165 -1.24 -8.61 1.50
N GLY A 166 -0.98 -8.06 2.70
CA GLY A 166 -0.70 -6.64 2.92
C GLY A 166 0.67 -6.16 2.44
N ALA A 167 1.40 -6.95 1.65
CA ALA A 167 2.70 -6.60 1.09
C ALA A 167 2.67 -6.68 -0.44
N LYS A 168 2.98 -5.57 -1.12
CA LYS A 168 3.03 -5.46 -2.57
C LYS A 168 4.12 -4.50 -3.04
N LEU A 169 4.73 -4.82 -4.17
CA LEU A 169 5.75 -4.00 -4.83
C LEU A 169 5.36 -3.82 -6.30
N PHE A 170 5.57 -2.62 -6.81
CA PHE A 170 5.26 -2.25 -8.18
C PHE A 170 6.48 -1.58 -8.81
N ARG A 171 6.78 -1.91 -10.05
CA ARG A 171 7.73 -1.14 -10.86
C ARG A 171 7.11 0.21 -11.20
N ASN A 172 7.84 1.29 -11.00
CA ASN A 172 7.37 2.63 -11.35
C ASN A 172 7.30 2.78 -12.86
N THR A 173 6.10 2.75 -13.38
CA THR A 173 5.80 2.90 -14.81
C THR A 173 4.75 4.00 -15.03
N ALA A 174 4.75 4.62 -16.21
CA ALA A 174 3.71 5.58 -16.59
C ALA A 174 2.30 4.97 -16.51
N HIS A 175 2.20 3.64 -16.74
CA HIS A 175 0.93 2.93 -16.60
C HIS A 175 0.46 2.83 -15.14
N LEU A 176 1.36 2.50 -14.21
CA LEU A 176 1.03 2.53 -12.78
C LEU A 176 0.56 3.92 -12.35
N ASN A 177 1.28 4.98 -12.77
CA ASN A 177 0.89 6.35 -12.44
C ASN A 177 -0.54 6.65 -12.88
N SER A 178 -0.91 6.33 -14.13
CA SER A 178 -2.27 6.53 -14.62
C SER A 178 -3.33 5.70 -13.87
N CYS A 179 -2.97 4.50 -13.37
CA CYS A 179 -3.86 3.67 -12.56
C CYS A 179 -4.18 4.31 -11.20
N LEU A 180 -3.29 5.16 -10.68
CA LEU A 180 -3.43 5.83 -9.39
C LEU A 180 -4.16 7.19 -9.49
N ASP A 181 -4.43 7.72 -10.69
CA ASP A 181 -5.06 9.04 -10.86
C ASP A 181 -6.50 9.11 -10.36
N VAL A 182 -7.22 7.99 -10.40
CA VAL A 182 -8.62 7.91 -9.98
C VAL A 182 -8.72 7.24 -8.61
N PRO A 183 -9.49 7.80 -7.65
CA PRO A 183 -9.74 7.16 -6.35
C PRO A 183 -10.25 5.73 -6.48
N PHE A 184 -9.91 4.89 -5.49
CA PHE A 184 -10.43 3.52 -5.44
C PHE A 184 -11.92 3.51 -5.07
N LYS A 185 -12.65 2.57 -5.66
CA LYS A 185 -14.10 2.40 -5.44
C LYS A 185 -14.43 1.12 -4.68
N ALA A 186 -13.57 0.10 -4.78
CA ALA A 186 -13.81 -1.21 -4.20
C ALA A 186 -13.61 -1.27 -2.67
N GLY A 187 -13.36 -0.14 -2.00
CA GLY A 187 -13.20 -0.09 -0.55
C GLY A 187 -12.11 -1.05 -0.06
N TRP A 188 -12.48 -2.02 0.77
CA TRP A 188 -11.54 -3.00 1.32
C TRP A 188 -10.86 -3.87 0.24
N LEU A 189 -11.50 -4.08 -0.91
CA LEU A 189 -10.95 -4.85 -2.05
C LEU A 189 -10.13 -4.01 -3.02
N PHE A 190 -9.60 -2.85 -2.61
CA PHE A 190 -8.80 -1.96 -3.47
C PHE A 190 -7.59 -2.66 -4.09
N ASP A 191 -7.05 -3.67 -3.45
CA ASP A 191 -5.97 -4.51 -3.97
C ASP A 191 -6.33 -5.16 -5.30
N ILE A 192 -7.53 -5.76 -5.36
CA ILE A 192 -8.04 -6.40 -6.57
C ILE A 192 -8.36 -5.34 -7.62
N GLU A 193 -8.91 -4.19 -7.20
CA GLU A 193 -9.16 -3.06 -8.10
C GLU A 193 -7.86 -2.52 -8.70
N LEU A 194 -6.79 -2.40 -7.92
CA LEU A 194 -5.49 -1.98 -8.41
C LEU A 194 -4.93 -2.99 -9.41
N PHE A 195 -5.00 -4.29 -9.10
CA PHE A 195 -4.59 -5.34 -10.03
C PHE A 195 -5.42 -5.31 -11.32
N LEU A 196 -6.73 -5.09 -11.22
CA LEU A 196 -7.61 -4.94 -12.38
C LEU A 196 -7.20 -3.74 -13.25
N ARG A 197 -6.86 -2.60 -12.65
CA ARG A 197 -6.40 -1.41 -13.36
C ARG A 197 -5.06 -1.62 -14.06
N ILE A 198 -4.12 -2.33 -13.41
CA ILE A 198 -2.80 -2.65 -13.97
C ILE A 198 -2.88 -3.74 -15.04
N SER A 199 -3.75 -4.74 -14.85
CA SER A 199 -3.95 -5.81 -15.82
C SER A 199 -4.64 -5.29 -17.09
N ASN A 200 -3.84 -4.89 -18.08
CA ASN A 200 -4.38 -4.45 -19.37
C ASN A 200 -4.61 -5.66 -20.29
N PRO A 201 -5.86 -5.98 -20.68
CA PRO A 201 -6.15 -7.12 -21.57
C PRO A 201 -5.63 -6.95 -22.99
N ASN A 202 -5.39 -5.71 -23.45
CA ASN A 202 -4.82 -5.43 -24.77
C ASN A 202 -3.30 -5.63 -24.83
N ARG A 203 -2.63 -5.73 -23.68
CA ARG A 203 -1.24 -6.17 -23.60
C ARG A 203 -1.23 -7.69 -23.52
N ARG A 204 -0.75 -8.36 -24.55
CA ARG A 204 -0.53 -9.82 -24.63
C ARG A 204 0.34 -10.42 -23.51
N LYS A 205 0.69 -9.63 -22.48
CA LYS A 205 1.61 -9.99 -21.39
C LYS A 205 0.83 -10.15 -20.07
N ARG A 206 0.16 -11.31 -19.90
CA ARG A 206 -0.29 -11.79 -18.58
C ARG A 206 0.87 -12.18 -17.64
N LYS A 207 2.13 -11.91 -18.05
CA LYS A 207 3.34 -12.40 -17.35
C LYS A 207 3.98 -11.36 -16.43
N ASN A 208 3.38 -10.19 -16.22
CA ASN A 208 3.98 -9.12 -15.43
C ASN A 208 3.56 -9.11 -13.95
N PHE A 209 2.88 -10.15 -13.49
CA PHE A 209 2.56 -10.36 -12.07
C PHE A 209 3.31 -11.57 -11.53
N PHE A 210 3.93 -11.42 -10.36
CA PHE A 210 4.60 -12.48 -9.64
C PHE A 210 4.01 -12.61 -8.24
N GLU A 211 3.43 -13.76 -7.94
CA GLU A 211 2.90 -14.10 -6.61
C GLU A 211 4.00 -14.76 -5.79
N TYR A 212 4.57 -14.00 -4.83
CA TYR A 212 5.65 -14.45 -3.97
C TYR A 212 5.08 -15.10 -2.71
N PRO A 213 5.31 -16.38 -2.47
CA PRO A 213 4.85 -17.05 -1.27
C PRO A 213 5.72 -16.60 -0.08
N VAL A 214 5.13 -15.79 0.82
CA VAL A 214 5.85 -15.30 2.01
C VAL A 214 6.25 -16.46 2.93
N LEU A 215 7.46 -16.37 3.49
CA LEU A 215 8.02 -17.41 4.36
C LEU A 215 7.32 -17.43 5.73
N GLU A 216 7.01 -16.25 6.23
CA GLU A 216 6.37 -16.06 7.53
C GLU A 216 5.22 -15.07 7.40
N TRP A 217 4.13 -15.40 8.05
CA TRP A 217 2.99 -14.50 8.20
C TRP A 217 2.26 -14.85 9.50
N THR A 218 2.05 -13.85 10.33
CA THR A 218 1.37 -14.02 11.62
C THR A 218 0.16 -13.10 11.67
N GLU A 219 -0.97 -13.65 12.06
CA GLU A 219 -2.16 -12.85 12.28
C GLU A 219 -1.99 -11.97 13.51
N ILE A 220 -2.07 -10.65 13.32
CA ILE A 220 -2.03 -9.70 14.42
C ILE A 220 -3.47 -9.39 14.86
N ALA A 221 -3.73 -9.51 16.16
CA ALA A 221 -5.03 -9.19 16.74
C ALA A 221 -5.40 -7.71 16.53
N GLY A 222 -6.71 -7.42 16.43
CA GLY A 222 -7.19 -6.03 16.30
C GLY A 222 -7.55 -5.59 14.87
N SER A 223 -7.59 -6.49 13.91
CA SER A 223 -8.14 -6.17 12.57
C SER A 223 -9.66 -5.95 12.66
N ASN A 224 -10.09 -4.71 12.47
CA ASN A 224 -11.48 -4.25 12.55
C ASN A 224 -12.27 -4.44 11.23
N ILE A 225 -12.06 -5.55 10.52
CA ILE A 225 -12.82 -5.81 9.29
C ILE A 225 -14.22 -6.29 9.68
N LYS A 226 -15.20 -5.44 9.46
CA LYS A 226 -16.63 -5.81 9.66
C LYS A 226 -17.12 -6.64 8.47
N MET A 227 -17.92 -7.67 8.73
CA MET A 227 -18.51 -8.50 7.67
C MET A 227 -19.34 -7.67 6.69
N SER A 228 -19.99 -6.61 7.16
CA SER A 228 -20.69 -5.64 6.32
C SER A 228 -19.79 -4.99 5.26
N ASP A 229 -18.54 -4.68 5.63
CA ASP A 229 -17.59 -4.03 4.71
C ASP A 229 -17.10 -5.03 3.65
N VAL A 230 -16.92 -6.29 4.02
CA VAL A 230 -16.59 -7.38 3.09
C VAL A 230 -17.70 -7.54 2.06
N ILE A 231 -18.96 -7.64 2.51
CA ILE A 231 -20.13 -7.80 1.63
C ILE A 231 -20.25 -6.60 0.70
N LYS A 232 -20.21 -5.37 1.24
CA LYS A 232 -20.27 -4.13 0.46
C LYS A 232 -19.17 -4.05 -0.59
N SER A 233 -17.94 -4.33 -0.18
CA SER A 233 -16.78 -4.31 -1.10
C SER A 233 -16.90 -5.37 -2.20
N THR A 234 -17.47 -6.55 -1.88
CA THR A 234 -17.73 -7.62 -2.85
C THR A 234 -18.73 -7.16 -3.93
N PHE A 235 -19.84 -6.54 -3.54
CA PHE A 235 -20.80 -5.99 -4.50
C PHE A 235 -20.19 -4.88 -5.36
N LEU A 236 -19.42 -3.97 -4.75
CA LEU A 236 -18.71 -2.92 -5.50
C LEU A 236 -17.71 -3.54 -6.48
N MET A 237 -16.98 -4.57 -6.09
CA MET A 237 -16.01 -5.23 -6.97
C MET A 237 -16.71 -5.96 -8.12
N LEU A 238 -17.81 -6.65 -7.88
CA LEU A 238 -18.62 -7.26 -8.95
C LEU A 238 -19.14 -6.22 -9.93
N SER A 239 -19.64 -5.09 -9.43
CA SER A 239 -20.04 -3.95 -10.28
C SER A 239 -18.88 -3.42 -11.13
N LEU A 240 -17.67 -3.34 -10.58
CA LEU A 240 -16.48 -2.94 -11.32
C LEU A 240 -16.09 -3.97 -12.39
N ILE A 241 -16.19 -5.26 -12.09
CA ILE A 241 -15.92 -6.34 -13.06
C ILE A 241 -16.92 -6.28 -14.23
N ILE A 242 -18.20 -6.14 -13.94
CA ILE A 242 -19.26 -6.04 -14.95
C ILE A 242 -19.08 -4.79 -15.80
N ASN A 243 -18.69 -3.67 -15.18
CA ASN A 243 -18.48 -2.39 -15.86
C ASN A 243 -17.04 -2.20 -16.36
N GLN A 244 -16.24 -3.25 -16.50
CA GLN A 244 -14.83 -3.19 -16.96
C GLN A 244 -14.65 -2.31 -18.22
N TRP A 245 -15.58 -2.38 -19.16
CA TRP A 245 -15.57 -1.57 -20.38
C TRP A 245 -15.69 -0.07 -20.09
N LYS A 246 -16.48 0.34 -19.10
CA LYS A 246 -16.65 1.75 -18.73
C LYS A 246 -15.43 2.31 -17.98
N ILE A 247 -14.76 1.50 -17.15
CA ILE A 247 -13.54 1.92 -16.46
C ILE A 247 -12.43 2.20 -17.48
N ARG A 248 -12.27 1.35 -18.49
CA ARG A 248 -11.27 1.49 -19.55
C ARG A 248 -11.50 2.71 -20.44
N THR A 249 -12.73 3.08 -20.71
CA THR A 249 -13.07 4.28 -21.49
C THR A 249 -12.93 5.55 -20.66
N HIS A 250 -13.10 5.50 -19.32
CA HIS A 250 -12.98 6.65 -18.43
C HIS A 250 -11.54 7.13 -18.25
N PHE A 251 -10.53 6.24 -18.29
CA PHE A 251 -9.12 6.66 -18.27
C PHE A 251 -8.76 7.61 -19.44
N LYS A 252 -9.53 7.60 -20.50
CA LYS A 252 -9.34 8.48 -21.67
C LYS A 252 -10.07 9.82 -21.59
N LYS A 253 -11.09 10.01 -20.74
CA LYS A 253 -12.05 11.13 -20.88
C LYS A 253 -12.31 12.02 -19.67
N ARG A 254 -11.79 11.79 -18.47
CA ARG A 254 -12.08 12.64 -17.30
C ARG A 254 -10.85 13.13 -16.54
N ARG A 255 -10.33 14.26 -16.99
CA ARG A 255 -9.72 15.32 -16.17
C ARG A 255 -10.81 16.16 -15.48
N GLU A 256 -11.81 15.61 -14.89
CA GLU A 256 -12.76 16.35 -14.09
C GLU A 256 -12.55 16.07 -12.61
N VAL A 257 -12.08 17.09 -11.98
CA VAL A 257 -11.74 17.30 -10.60
C VAL A 257 -12.97 17.13 -9.72
N ARG A 258 -13.15 15.95 -9.11
CA ARG A 258 -13.70 15.94 -7.73
C ARG A 258 -12.53 16.33 -6.85
N GLU A 259 -12.69 17.34 -5.99
CA GLU A 259 -11.65 17.83 -5.12
C GLU A 259 -10.91 16.65 -4.48
N PRO A 260 -9.60 16.48 -4.77
CA PRO A 260 -8.86 15.36 -4.28
C PRO A 260 -8.76 15.47 -2.76
N VAL A 261 -8.85 14.32 -2.07
CA VAL A 261 -8.41 14.26 -0.69
C VAL A 261 -6.97 14.77 -0.68
N THR A 262 -6.77 15.97 -0.16
CA THR A 262 -5.45 16.60 -0.19
C THR A 262 -4.59 16.01 0.92
N THR A 263 -3.38 15.61 0.61
CA THR A 263 -2.34 15.23 1.55
C THR A 263 -1.47 16.46 1.85
N GLN A 264 -1.03 16.59 3.08
CA GLN A 264 -0.01 17.53 3.47
C GLN A 264 1.32 16.79 3.61
N TYR A 265 2.32 17.24 2.87
CA TYR A 265 3.69 16.72 2.99
C TYR A 265 4.38 17.45 4.14
N LEU A 266 4.87 16.69 5.12
CA LEU A 266 5.68 17.20 6.22
C LEU A 266 7.16 16.99 5.87
N ARG A 267 7.93 18.06 5.75
CA ARG A 267 9.39 18.00 5.59
C ARG A 267 10.05 18.11 6.97
N SER A 268 11.26 17.61 7.11
CA SER A 268 12.06 17.72 8.33
C SER A 268 12.24 19.18 8.80
N SER A 269 12.26 20.15 7.87
CA SER A 269 12.28 21.58 8.16
C SER A 269 10.99 22.13 8.81
N THR A 270 9.88 21.43 8.69
CA THR A 270 8.58 21.85 9.24
C THR A 270 8.37 21.33 10.67
N VAL A 271 9.18 20.35 11.13
CA VAL A 271 9.10 19.79 12.48
C VAL A 271 9.46 20.84 13.54
N LEU A 272 10.36 21.77 13.23
CA LEU A 272 10.70 22.88 14.12
C LEU A 272 9.52 23.83 14.41
N SER A 273 8.57 23.95 13.48
CA SER A 273 7.38 24.80 13.66
C SER A 273 6.28 24.13 14.49
N VAL A 274 6.24 22.80 14.54
CA VAL A 274 5.27 22.06 15.38
C VAL A 274 5.64 22.16 16.87
N GLN A 275 6.94 22.18 17.20
CA GLN A 275 7.38 22.43 18.57
C GLN A 275 7.03 23.85 19.06
N THR A 276 6.99 24.83 18.16
CA THR A 276 6.61 26.20 18.48
C THR A 276 5.10 26.31 18.75
N ILE A 277 4.27 25.52 18.13
CA ILE A 277 2.81 25.52 18.36
C ILE A 277 2.47 24.85 19.70
N GLN A 278 3.18 23.79 20.08
CA GLN A 278 2.98 23.16 21.40
C GLN A 278 3.41 24.05 22.57
N SER A 279 4.38 24.95 22.37
CA SER A 279 4.78 25.92 23.38
C SER A 279 3.82 27.11 23.50
N MET A 280 2.96 27.35 22.52
CA MET A 280 1.94 28.40 22.58
C MET A 280 0.61 27.92 23.21
N GLU A 281 0.28 26.64 23.18
CA GLU A 281 -0.90 26.08 23.87
C GLU A 281 -0.67 25.84 25.37
N ALA A 282 0.57 25.92 25.85
CA ALA A 282 0.91 25.77 27.26
C ALA A 282 0.87 27.15 28.03
N ILE A 283 0.47 28.23 27.37
CA ILE A 283 0.45 29.62 27.95
C ILE A 283 -0.98 30.23 27.90
N VAL A 284 -2.01 29.40 27.70
CA VAL A 284 -3.41 29.90 27.87
C VAL A 284 -4.13 29.09 28.96
#